data_bab6af8a8219c9ff5bd155760e8b953d
#
_entry.id   bab6af8a8219c9ff5bd155760e8b953d
#
_cell.length_a   1.000
_cell.length_b   1.000
_cell.length_c   1.000
_cell.angle_alpha   90.00
_cell.angle_beta   90.00
_cell.angle_gamma   90.00
#
_symmetry.space_group_name_H-M   'P 1'
#
loop_
_entity.id
_entity.type
_entity.pdbx_description
1 polymer ?
#
loop_
_entity_poly.entity_id
_entity_poly.type
_entity_poly.pdbx_seq_one_letter_code
_entity_poly.pdbx_strand_id
1 'polypeptide(L)'
;ATIDIAEKMTIKGEATVDIGQISNVTLKIGDKQISEVTSVPFSYEYTFEASQAVGALKIELTVKGDQGAMATSEVNVTLKKTEPTPEPEEGKMIDPRDNHEYKIVTIGEQIWMAENLAYLPSVSKPEDAATSDGDPLYFVFNYDGKDVNAAKATKEYKTYGVLYNWYAAMNQKNATGGNADAIPSGIQGICPNGWHLPSKAEWKKLESFVADELAPVEGNVWTDDEGNKYSDKDCKNVWSALTGKLDADGWGESGMIDENPDLAKGPRDTYGFNVIPAGQCYQSGSFETPKSQSRTDFWSTDQATYGAGTVYFSNMSYGLGYSSDKGGIQVKRGLSVRCVKD
;
A
#
# COMPACT_ATOMS: atom_id res chain seq x y z
N ALA A 1 -16.42 -9.48 15.12
CA ALA A 1 -16.05 -8.83 13.84
C ALA A 1 -16.02 -7.32 14.04
N THR A 2 -15.15 -6.61 13.31
CA THR A 2 -15.14 -5.15 13.25
C THR A 2 -15.68 -4.73 11.88
N ILE A 3 -16.63 -3.80 11.86
CA ILE A 3 -17.32 -3.35 10.65
C ILE A 3 -17.25 -1.82 10.60
N ASP A 4 -16.93 -1.27 9.44
CA ASP A 4 -16.99 0.17 9.22
C ASP A 4 -18.43 0.60 8.94
N ILE A 5 -18.89 1.71 9.57
CA ILE A 5 -20.25 2.22 9.34
C ILE A 5 -20.47 2.76 7.93
N ALA A 6 -19.40 3.00 7.16
CA ALA A 6 -19.49 3.34 5.73
C ALA A 6 -19.81 2.12 4.85
N GLU A 7 -19.62 0.91 5.37
CA GLU A 7 -19.89 -0.34 4.65
C GLU A 7 -21.31 -0.86 4.94
N LYS A 8 -21.80 -1.72 4.05
CA LYS A 8 -23.03 -2.48 4.32
C LYS A 8 -22.69 -3.74 5.10
N MET A 9 -23.54 -4.10 6.05
CA MET A 9 -23.41 -5.33 6.82
C MET A 9 -24.44 -6.37 6.32
N THR A 10 -23.96 -7.53 5.89
CA THR A 10 -24.85 -8.64 5.55
C THR A 10 -25.08 -9.54 6.76
N ILE A 11 -26.33 -9.69 7.17
CA ILE A 11 -26.77 -10.56 8.27
C ILE A 11 -27.50 -11.76 7.67
N LYS A 12 -27.02 -12.96 7.99
CA LYS A 12 -27.69 -14.20 7.60
C LYS A 12 -28.17 -14.92 8.84
N GLY A 13 -29.39 -15.47 8.80
CA GLY A 13 -29.96 -16.22 9.89
C GLY A 13 -30.68 -17.45 9.40
N GLU A 14 -30.51 -18.54 10.14
CA GLU A 14 -31.22 -19.81 9.94
C GLU A 14 -31.66 -20.38 11.28
N ALA A 15 -32.73 -21.10 11.30
CA ALA A 15 -33.22 -21.80 12.48
C ALA A 15 -34.08 -23.01 12.07
N THR A 16 -34.17 -24.02 12.93
CA THR A 16 -35.05 -25.17 12.81
C THR A 16 -35.85 -25.35 14.10
N VAL A 17 -36.96 -26.00 14.02
CA VAL A 17 -37.79 -26.42 15.17
C VAL A 17 -38.04 -27.95 15.09
N ASP A 18 -37.88 -28.62 16.23
CA ASP A 18 -37.99 -30.09 16.26
C ASP A 18 -39.43 -30.59 16.08
N ILE A 19 -40.40 -29.80 16.57
CA ILE A 19 -41.84 -30.13 16.51
C ILE A 19 -42.62 -28.87 16.13
N GLY A 20 -43.55 -29.01 15.17
CA GLY A 20 -44.40 -27.92 14.69
C GLY A 20 -43.71 -27.10 13.60
N GLN A 21 -44.06 -25.81 13.51
CA GLN A 21 -43.55 -24.86 12.54
C GLN A 21 -43.06 -23.57 13.23
N ILE A 22 -42.16 -22.86 12.57
CA ILE A 22 -41.74 -21.54 13.02
C ILE A 22 -42.89 -20.53 12.80
N SER A 23 -43.34 -19.93 13.88
CA SER A 23 -44.53 -19.05 13.88
C SER A 23 -44.16 -17.58 13.89
N ASN A 24 -42.95 -17.23 14.37
CA ASN A 24 -42.47 -15.82 14.41
C ASN A 24 -40.96 -15.76 14.36
N VAL A 25 -40.45 -14.78 13.62
CA VAL A 25 -39.02 -14.44 13.55
C VAL A 25 -38.88 -12.95 13.85
N THR A 26 -37.96 -12.61 14.73
CA THR A 26 -37.65 -11.22 15.09
C THR A 26 -36.17 -10.99 15.02
N LEU A 27 -35.72 -10.08 14.15
CA LEU A 27 -34.35 -9.60 14.08
C LEU A 27 -34.28 -8.21 14.70
N LYS A 28 -33.36 -8.01 15.63
CA LYS A 28 -33.01 -6.68 16.18
C LYS A 28 -31.56 -6.36 15.91
N ILE A 29 -31.29 -5.11 15.57
CA ILE A 29 -29.96 -4.54 15.40
C ILE A 29 -29.87 -3.34 16.36
N GLY A 30 -29.14 -3.50 17.46
CA GLY A 30 -29.24 -2.62 18.61
C GLY A 30 -30.68 -2.64 19.15
N ASP A 31 -31.27 -1.45 19.32
CA ASP A 31 -32.65 -1.30 19.77
C ASP A 31 -33.69 -1.35 18.63
N LYS A 32 -33.25 -1.35 17.38
CA LYS A 32 -34.12 -1.33 16.21
C LYS A 32 -34.56 -2.72 15.80
N GLN A 33 -35.86 -2.98 15.76
CA GLN A 33 -36.42 -4.19 15.17
C GLN A 33 -36.51 -4.04 13.65
N ILE A 34 -36.11 -5.08 12.92
CA ILE A 34 -36.16 -5.14 11.45
C ILE A 34 -37.43 -5.85 11.02
N SER A 35 -38.34 -5.07 10.47
CA SER A 35 -39.68 -5.55 10.08
C SER A 35 -39.68 -6.39 8.79
N GLU A 36 -38.68 -6.24 7.97
CA GLU A 36 -38.47 -6.94 6.69
C GLU A 36 -38.07 -8.41 6.86
N VAL A 37 -37.58 -8.79 8.04
CA VAL A 37 -37.19 -10.17 8.35
C VAL A 37 -38.31 -10.83 9.14
N THR A 38 -39.09 -11.67 8.46
CA THR A 38 -40.27 -12.35 9.01
C THR A 38 -40.18 -13.88 8.97
N SER A 39 -39.16 -14.43 8.32
CA SER A 39 -38.95 -15.88 8.16
C SER A 39 -37.46 -16.22 8.17
N VAL A 40 -37.15 -17.51 8.33
CA VAL A 40 -35.83 -18.10 8.16
C VAL A 40 -35.87 -19.18 7.10
N PRO A 41 -34.76 -19.44 6.34
CA PRO A 41 -33.52 -18.67 6.37
C PRO A 41 -33.68 -17.30 5.72
N PHE A 42 -32.84 -16.34 6.11
CA PHE A 42 -32.81 -15.02 5.50
C PHE A 42 -31.37 -14.54 5.24
N SER A 43 -31.26 -13.53 4.35
CA SER A 43 -30.07 -12.71 4.17
C SER A 43 -30.56 -11.25 4.09
N TYR A 44 -30.10 -10.41 5.01
CA TYR A 44 -30.51 -9.02 5.12
C TYR A 44 -29.30 -8.11 5.04
N GLU A 45 -29.36 -7.10 4.17
CA GLU A 45 -28.34 -6.05 4.08
C GLU A 45 -28.74 -4.85 4.95
N TYR A 46 -27.94 -4.55 5.94
CA TYR A 46 -28.13 -3.39 6.81
C TYR A 46 -27.18 -2.27 6.41
N THR A 47 -27.73 -1.09 6.19
CA THR A 47 -26.98 0.14 5.93
C THR A 47 -27.02 0.98 7.20
N PHE A 48 -25.86 1.42 7.69
CA PHE A 48 -25.76 2.27 8.86
C PHE A 48 -26.17 3.70 8.52
N GLU A 49 -26.77 4.39 9.50
CA GLU A 49 -27.03 5.82 9.38
C GLU A 49 -25.73 6.61 9.63
N ALA A 50 -25.58 7.78 9.00
CA ALA A 50 -24.40 8.64 9.17
C ALA A 50 -24.16 9.05 10.64
N SER A 51 -25.23 9.05 11.46
CA SER A 51 -25.23 9.34 12.89
C SER A 51 -24.95 8.12 13.77
N GLN A 52 -24.75 6.94 13.18
CA GLN A 52 -24.54 5.71 13.93
C GLN A 52 -23.33 5.84 14.87
N ALA A 53 -23.54 5.58 16.14
CA ALA A 53 -22.47 5.59 17.14
C ALA A 53 -21.51 4.42 16.90
N VAL A 54 -20.21 4.71 17.05
CA VAL A 54 -19.14 3.68 17.02
C VAL A 54 -19.12 2.90 18.33
N GLY A 55 -18.58 1.69 18.31
CA GLY A 55 -18.48 0.82 19.48
C GLY A 55 -19.22 -0.49 19.30
N ALA A 56 -19.60 -1.14 20.40
CA ALA A 56 -20.28 -2.43 20.36
C ALA A 56 -21.72 -2.30 19.84
N LEU A 57 -22.06 -3.10 18.85
CA LEU A 57 -23.44 -3.25 18.36
C LEU A 57 -23.89 -4.69 18.54
N LYS A 58 -25.02 -4.89 19.25
CA LYS A 58 -25.64 -6.20 19.41
C LYS A 58 -26.60 -6.48 18.27
N ILE A 59 -26.53 -7.67 17.72
CA ILE A 59 -27.51 -8.22 16.76
C ILE A 59 -28.16 -9.41 17.44
N GLU A 60 -29.49 -9.41 17.49
CA GLU A 60 -30.28 -10.43 18.18
C GLU A 60 -31.32 -11.04 17.23
N LEU A 61 -31.30 -12.34 17.08
CA LEU A 61 -32.31 -13.12 16.35
C LEU A 61 -33.12 -13.93 17.34
N THR A 62 -34.43 -13.70 17.40
CA THR A 62 -35.38 -14.53 18.18
C THR A 62 -36.33 -15.26 17.25
N VAL A 63 -36.48 -16.55 17.46
CA VAL A 63 -37.38 -17.41 16.69
C VAL A 63 -38.35 -18.10 17.65
N LYS A 64 -39.65 -18.10 17.31
CA LYS A 64 -40.67 -18.80 18.07
C LYS A 64 -41.35 -19.86 17.22
N GLY A 65 -41.58 -21.02 17.79
CA GLY A 65 -42.40 -22.08 17.23
C GLY A 65 -43.86 -21.95 17.62
N ASP A 66 -44.76 -22.56 16.85
CA ASP A 66 -46.21 -22.59 17.08
C ASP A 66 -46.62 -23.44 18.31
N GLN A 67 -45.71 -24.35 18.74
CA GLN A 67 -45.89 -25.17 19.94
C GLN A 67 -45.24 -24.59 21.20
N GLY A 68 -44.88 -23.26 21.16
CA GLY A 68 -44.35 -22.54 22.30
C GLY A 68 -42.79 -22.61 22.47
N ALA A 69 -42.09 -23.33 21.60
CA ALA A 69 -40.61 -23.27 21.59
C ALA A 69 -40.11 -21.86 21.26
N MET A 70 -39.06 -21.45 21.90
CA MET A 70 -38.40 -20.13 21.65
C MET A 70 -36.89 -20.29 21.77
N ALA A 71 -36.17 -19.70 20.83
CA ALA A 71 -34.71 -19.60 20.84
C ALA A 71 -34.26 -18.19 20.48
N THR A 72 -33.17 -17.75 21.10
CA THR A 72 -32.54 -16.45 20.81
C THR A 72 -31.05 -16.68 20.58
N SER A 73 -30.53 -16.07 19.54
CA SER A 73 -29.10 -16.04 19.24
C SER A 73 -28.64 -14.57 19.19
N GLU A 74 -27.45 -14.31 19.75
CA GLU A 74 -26.87 -12.97 19.82
C GLU A 74 -25.49 -12.96 19.21
N VAL A 75 -25.18 -11.90 18.45
CA VAL A 75 -23.85 -11.63 17.92
C VAL A 75 -23.50 -10.19 18.24
N ASN A 76 -22.29 -9.96 18.77
CA ASN A 76 -21.75 -8.63 18.98
C ASN A 76 -20.71 -8.32 17.90
N VAL A 77 -20.86 -7.15 17.26
CA VAL A 77 -19.90 -6.59 16.31
C VAL A 77 -19.37 -5.27 16.86
N THR A 78 -18.16 -4.91 16.52
CA THR A 78 -17.58 -3.61 16.86
C THR A 78 -17.70 -2.69 15.65
N LEU A 79 -18.40 -1.59 15.80
CA LEU A 79 -18.51 -0.56 14.78
C LEU A 79 -17.33 0.40 14.91
N LYS A 80 -16.71 0.72 13.80
CA LYS A 80 -15.76 1.82 13.66
C LYS A 80 -16.28 2.82 12.63
N LYS A 81 -15.83 4.03 12.73
CA LYS A 81 -15.98 5.06 11.70
C LYS A 81 -14.58 5.39 11.22
N THR A 82 -14.31 5.07 9.98
CA THR A 82 -13.10 5.54 9.36
C THR A 82 -13.35 6.96 8.88
N GLU A 83 -12.64 7.92 9.46
CA GLU A 83 -12.73 9.29 8.96
C GLU A 83 -12.25 9.30 7.51
N PRO A 84 -12.99 9.94 6.60
CA PRO A 84 -12.51 10.08 5.23
C PRO A 84 -11.18 10.82 5.25
N THR A 85 -10.21 10.32 4.48
CA THR A 85 -9.01 11.10 4.21
C THR A 85 -9.45 12.44 3.62
N PRO A 86 -9.00 13.58 4.15
CA PRO A 86 -9.32 14.87 3.56
C PRO A 86 -9.04 14.83 2.07
N GLU A 87 -9.94 15.38 1.24
CA GLU A 87 -9.64 15.56 -0.18
C GLU A 87 -8.31 16.33 -0.26
N PRO A 88 -7.34 15.83 -1.08
CA PRO A 88 -6.05 16.49 -1.17
C PRO A 88 -6.23 17.94 -1.62
N GLU A 89 -5.70 18.86 -0.86
CA GLU A 89 -5.44 20.20 -1.37
C GLU A 89 -4.48 20.09 -2.56
N GLU A 90 -4.56 21.03 -3.51
CA GLU A 90 -3.70 21.01 -4.68
C GLU A 90 -2.22 20.86 -4.25
N GLY A 91 -1.61 19.75 -4.62
CA GLY A 91 -0.21 19.45 -4.29
C GLY A 91 0.07 18.85 -2.90
N LYS A 92 -0.92 18.59 -2.05
CA LYS A 92 -0.71 18.10 -0.69
C LYS A 92 -1.78 17.11 -0.22
N MET A 93 -1.39 16.17 0.64
CA MET A 93 -2.26 15.24 1.35
C MET A 93 -1.81 15.10 2.82
N ILE A 94 -2.75 15.08 3.75
CA ILE A 94 -2.48 14.84 5.17
C ILE A 94 -2.92 13.42 5.52
N ASP A 95 -2.00 12.64 6.09
CA ASP A 95 -2.32 11.32 6.64
C ASP A 95 -3.02 11.49 8.00
N PRO A 96 -4.31 11.12 8.13
CA PRO A 96 -5.05 11.35 9.37
C PRO A 96 -4.55 10.48 10.54
N ARG A 97 -3.73 9.46 10.28
CA ARG A 97 -3.22 8.53 11.30
C ARG A 97 -2.14 9.15 12.17
N ASP A 98 -1.34 10.07 11.62
CA ASP A 98 -0.26 10.76 12.36
C ASP A 98 -0.08 12.23 12.00
N ASN A 99 -0.99 12.80 11.21
CA ASN A 99 -1.00 14.18 10.72
C ASN A 99 0.25 14.54 9.88
N HIS A 100 0.90 13.55 9.29
CA HIS A 100 2.01 13.79 8.38
C HIS A 100 1.47 14.36 7.06
N GLU A 101 2.05 15.48 6.60
CA GLU A 101 1.73 16.10 5.31
C GLU A 101 2.66 15.54 4.24
N TYR A 102 2.10 14.97 3.19
CA TYR A 102 2.82 14.49 2.00
C TYR A 102 2.58 15.42 0.83
N LYS A 103 3.61 15.68 0.06
CA LYS A 103 3.44 16.23 -1.29
C LYS A 103 2.82 15.17 -2.19
N ILE A 104 1.98 15.62 -3.10
CA ILE A 104 1.38 14.78 -4.13
C ILE A 104 1.53 15.42 -5.50
N VAL A 105 1.53 14.59 -6.53
CA VAL A 105 1.63 15.03 -7.93
C VAL A 105 0.65 14.26 -8.81
N THR A 106 0.09 14.94 -9.79
CA THR A 106 -0.71 14.31 -10.83
C THR A 106 0.19 14.03 -12.03
N ILE A 107 0.25 12.76 -12.44
CA ILE A 107 1.01 12.32 -13.61
C ILE A 107 0.07 11.49 -14.49
N GLY A 108 -0.29 12.01 -15.64
CA GLY A 108 -1.37 11.47 -16.44
C GLY A 108 -2.70 11.49 -15.71
N GLU A 109 -3.35 10.33 -15.61
CA GLU A 109 -4.60 10.14 -14.88
C GLU A 109 -4.40 9.70 -13.41
N GLN A 110 -3.15 9.58 -12.96
CA GLN A 110 -2.84 9.07 -11.62
C GLN A 110 -2.37 10.19 -10.70
N ILE A 111 -2.82 10.14 -9.45
CA ILE A 111 -2.31 11.03 -8.38
C ILE A 111 -1.43 10.18 -7.46
N TRP A 112 -0.18 10.58 -7.34
CA TRP A 112 0.85 9.87 -6.58
C TRP A 112 1.36 10.67 -5.40
N MET A 113 1.75 10.01 -4.33
CA MET A 113 2.63 10.62 -3.35
C MET A 113 3.95 11.00 -4.04
N ALA A 114 4.45 12.19 -3.76
CA ALA A 114 5.75 12.69 -4.24
C ALA A 114 6.89 12.47 -3.22
N GLU A 115 6.56 11.81 -2.13
CA GLU A 115 7.47 11.46 -1.04
C GLU A 115 7.27 9.99 -0.63
N ASN A 116 8.30 9.36 -0.08
CA ASN A 116 8.17 8.02 0.45
C ASN A 116 7.26 8.03 1.68
N LEU A 117 6.41 7.01 1.80
CA LEU A 117 5.54 6.89 2.96
C LEU A 117 6.37 6.86 4.26
N ALA A 118 5.95 7.66 5.24
CA ALA A 118 6.65 7.85 6.53
C ALA A 118 5.80 7.39 7.74
N TYR A 119 4.65 6.75 7.52
CA TYR A 119 3.81 6.25 8.60
C TYR A 119 4.54 5.16 9.40
N LEU A 120 4.83 5.44 10.68
CA LEU A 120 5.63 4.59 11.56
C LEU A 120 4.82 4.24 12.83
N PRO A 121 3.96 3.19 12.80
CA PRO A 121 3.16 2.79 13.96
C PRO A 121 3.99 2.11 15.05
N SER A 122 5.08 1.48 14.67
CA SER A 122 6.10 0.88 15.54
C SER A 122 7.44 0.89 14.82
N VAL A 123 8.55 0.68 15.53
CA VAL A 123 9.87 0.56 14.90
C VAL A 123 10.52 -0.77 15.28
N SER A 124 11.04 -1.46 14.27
CA SER A 124 11.73 -2.74 14.39
C SER A 124 13.23 -2.53 14.31
N LYS A 125 13.99 -3.38 15.00
CA LYS A 125 15.43 -3.42 14.83
C LYS A 125 15.80 -4.12 13.51
N PRO A 126 16.91 -3.78 12.86
CA PRO A 126 17.33 -4.43 11.62
C PRO A 126 17.43 -5.95 11.74
N GLU A 127 17.96 -6.47 12.86
CA GLU A 127 18.08 -7.90 13.12
C GLU A 127 16.74 -8.64 13.21
N ASP A 128 15.63 -7.94 13.52
CA ASP A 128 14.29 -8.53 13.53
C ASP A 128 13.89 -9.07 12.14
N ALA A 129 14.49 -8.53 11.05
CA ALA A 129 14.26 -9.01 9.69
C ALA A 129 14.67 -10.48 9.51
N ALA A 130 15.77 -10.91 10.14
CA ALA A 130 16.28 -12.28 10.02
C ALA A 130 15.34 -13.30 10.70
N THR A 131 14.73 -12.91 11.83
CA THR A 131 13.95 -13.78 12.71
C THR A 131 12.44 -13.70 12.51
N SER A 132 11.95 -12.73 11.73
CA SER A 132 10.51 -12.53 11.48
C SER A 132 9.86 -13.78 10.87
N ASP A 133 8.73 -14.17 11.41
CA ASP A 133 7.86 -15.24 10.90
C ASP A 133 6.55 -14.66 10.35
N GLY A 134 6.68 -13.88 9.27
CA GLY A 134 5.55 -13.25 8.60
C GLY A 134 4.95 -12.02 9.29
N ASP A 135 5.63 -11.48 10.31
CA ASP A 135 5.15 -10.30 11.01
C ASP A 135 5.50 -9.01 10.26
N PRO A 136 4.61 -7.99 10.30
CA PRO A 136 4.90 -6.66 9.80
C PRO A 136 6.06 -6.01 10.56
N LEU A 137 7.09 -5.56 9.83
CA LEU A 137 8.26 -4.88 10.35
C LEU A 137 8.44 -3.52 9.68
N TYR A 138 8.86 -2.54 10.48
CA TYR A 138 9.03 -1.14 10.10
C TYR A 138 10.44 -0.69 10.47
N PHE A 139 11.22 -0.25 9.51
CA PHE A 139 12.60 0.14 9.74
C PHE A 139 12.82 1.61 9.39
N VAL A 140 13.65 2.27 10.14
CA VAL A 140 14.21 3.57 9.77
C VAL A 140 15.69 3.36 9.46
N PHE A 141 16.12 3.85 8.30
CA PHE A 141 17.50 3.67 7.86
C PHE A 141 18.48 4.08 8.96
N ASN A 142 19.48 3.25 9.21
CA ASN A 142 20.53 3.46 10.21
C ASN A 142 20.05 3.66 11.67
N TYR A 143 18.84 3.20 12.00
CA TYR A 143 18.30 3.23 13.35
C TYR A 143 18.10 1.80 13.87
N ASP A 144 18.65 1.49 15.05
CA ASP A 144 18.64 0.16 15.67
C ASP A 144 17.85 0.09 16.99
N GLY A 145 17.13 1.19 17.33
CA GLY A 145 16.30 1.28 18.53
C GLY A 145 14.86 0.77 18.33
N LYS A 146 14.08 0.86 19.44
CA LYS A 146 12.63 0.54 19.45
C LYS A 146 11.75 1.72 19.86
N ASP A 147 12.32 2.92 19.97
CA ASP A 147 11.58 4.14 20.30
C ASP A 147 11.17 4.86 19.03
N VAL A 148 9.86 4.92 18.75
CA VAL A 148 9.27 5.56 17.58
C VAL A 148 9.59 7.05 17.52
N ASN A 149 9.55 7.76 18.67
CA ASN A 149 9.82 9.20 18.69
C ASN A 149 11.30 9.48 18.42
N ALA A 150 12.21 8.69 18.97
CA ALA A 150 13.62 8.78 18.68
C ALA A 150 13.91 8.47 17.19
N ALA A 151 13.27 7.46 16.62
CA ALA A 151 13.37 7.15 15.20
C ALA A 151 12.87 8.31 14.32
N LYS A 152 11.70 8.87 14.62
CA LYS A 152 11.12 10.02 13.90
C LYS A 152 11.97 11.30 14.02
N ALA A 153 12.79 11.41 15.06
CA ALA A 153 13.68 12.56 15.23
C ALA A 153 14.93 12.54 14.34
N THR A 154 15.28 11.36 13.79
CA THR A 154 16.49 11.18 12.95
C THR A 154 16.39 11.95 11.64
N LYS A 155 17.56 12.30 11.06
CA LYS A 155 17.64 12.88 9.72
C LYS A 155 17.16 11.86 8.67
N GLU A 156 17.50 10.61 8.86
CA GLU A 156 17.20 9.50 7.96
C GLU A 156 15.69 9.31 7.81
N TYR A 157 14.93 9.31 8.91
CA TYR A 157 13.46 9.26 8.83
C TYR A 157 12.89 10.45 8.06
N LYS A 158 13.36 11.66 8.35
CA LYS A 158 12.88 12.89 7.71
C LYS A 158 13.22 12.96 6.22
N THR A 159 14.32 12.32 5.82
CA THR A 159 14.79 12.32 4.42
C THR A 159 14.20 11.18 3.62
N TYR A 160 14.21 9.96 4.17
CA TYR A 160 13.94 8.73 3.41
C TYR A 160 12.59 8.10 3.73
N GLY A 161 11.92 8.54 4.80
CA GLY A 161 10.70 7.91 5.30
C GLY A 161 10.98 6.58 6.01
N VAL A 162 10.09 5.62 5.83
CA VAL A 162 10.12 4.30 6.48
C VAL A 162 10.35 3.21 5.44
N LEU A 163 11.14 2.22 5.81
CA LEU A 163 11.32 0.99 5.05
C LEU A 163 10.41 -0.09 5.65
N TYR A 164 9.54 -0.64 4.85
CA TYR A 164 8.54 -1.64 5.23
C TYR A 164 8.95 -3.01 4.71
N ASN A 165 8.84 -4.08 5.53
CA ASN A 165 8.87 -5.40 4.92
C ASN A 165 7.55 -5.64 4.14
N TRP A 166 7.49 -6.71 3.33
CA TRP A 166 6.30 -7.01 2.53
C TRP A 166 5.02 -7.09 3.36
N TYR A 167 5.09 -7.71 4.53
CA TYR A 167 3.94 -7.88 5.41
C TYR A 167 3.46 -6.56 6.01
N ALA A 168 4.37 -5.63 6.28
CA ALA A 168 4.03 -4.27 6.69
C ALA A 168 3.44 -3.46 5.52
N ALA A 169 4.03 -3.57 4.33
CA ALA A 169 3.52 -2.89 3.13
C ALA A 169 2.11 -3.35 2.78
N MET A 170 1.82 -4.65 2.88
CA MET A 170 0.49 -5.23 2.66
C MET A 170 -0.44 -5.05 3.86
N ASN A 171 0.06 -4.52 4.99
CA ASN A 171 -0.66 -4.37 6.25
C ASN A 171 -1.31 -5.66 6.75
N GLN A 172 -0.66 -6.80 6.51
CA GLN A 172 -1.19 -8.13 6.85
C GLN A 172 -0.07 -9.12 7.14
N LYS A 173 -0.17 -9.82 8.27
CA LYS A 173 0.71 -10.95 8.59
C LYS A 173 0.55 -12.07 7.55
N ASN A 174 1.67 -12.62 7.08
CA ASN A 174 1.71 -13.66 6.05
C ASN A 174 0.93 -13.28 4.77
N ALA A 175 0.98 -11.99 4.39
CA ALA A 175 0.29 -11.50 3.20
C ALA A 175 0.67 -12.32 1.95
N THR A 176 -0.32 -12.52 1.10
CA THR A 176 -0.15 -12.99 -0.28
C THR A 176 -0.35 -11.81 -1.23
N GLY A 177 0.31 -11.83 -2.38
CA GLY A 177 0.22 -10.75 -3.35
C GLY A 177 -1.12 -10.66 -4.05
N GLY A 178 -1.35 -9.51 -4.66
CA GLY A 178 -2.48 -9.24 -5.53
C GLY A 178 -2.20 -9.54 -7.00
N ASN A 179 -3.12 -9.13 -7.84
CA ASN A 179 -2.99 -9.23 -9.29
C ASN A 179 -2.08 -8.11 -9.81
N ALA A 180 -0.98 -8.48 -10.48
CA ALA A 180 -0.02 -7.57 -11.09
C ALA A 180 -0.62 -6.63 -12.14
N ASP A 181 -1.68 -7.07 -12.82
CA ASP A 181 -2.34 -6.34 -13.91
C ASP A 181 -3.56 -5.51 -13.46
N ALA A 182 -3.88 -5.50 -12.16
CA ALA A 182 -5.03 -4.77 -11.63
C ALA A 182 -4.77 -3.25 -11.59
N ILE A 183 -5.73 -2.46 -12.10
CA ILE A 183 -5.76 -1.00 -12.01
C ILE A 183 -7.20 -0.57 -11.62
N PRO A 184 -7.43 -0.01 -10.43
CA PRO A 184 -6.50 0.05 -9.29
C PRO A 184 -6.16 -1.34 -8.76
N SER A 185 -5.07 -1.44 -7.98
CA SER A 185 -4.64 -2.73 -7.40
C SER A 185 -5.69 -3.37 -6.49
N GLY A 186 -6.58 -2.57 -5.92
CA GLY A 186 -7.58 -2.98 -4.93
C GLY A 186 -6.99 -3.36 -3.56
N ILE A 187 -5.71 -3.10 -3.33
CA ILE A 187 -5.03 -3.42 -2.08
C ILE A 187 -4.57 -2.12 -1.41
N GLN A 188 -5.32 -1.65 -0.41
CA GLN A 188 -4.92 -0.48 0.36
C GLN A 188 -3.53 -0.66 0.99
N GLY A 189 -3.25 -1.83 1.55
CA GLY A 189 -2.00 -2.08 2.27
C GLY A 189 -1.79 -1.10 3.41
N ILE A 190 -0.57 -0.60 3.57
CA ILE A 190 -0.18 0.39 4.57
C ILE A 190 -0.54 1.84 4.17
N CYS A 191 -1.04 2.06 2.99
CA CYS A 191 -1.45 3.39 2.52
C CYS A 191 -2.62 3.95 3.35
N PRO A 192 -2.78 5.26 3.50
CA PRO A 192 -3.92 5.85 4.16
C PRO A 192 -5.21 5.62 3.37
N ASN A 193 -6.36 5.85 4.00
CA ASN A 193 -7.66 5.70 3.33
C ASN A 193 -7.77 6.59 2.09
N GLY A 194 -8.38 6.06 1.02
CA GLY A 194 -8.45 6.73 -0.29
C GLY A 194 -7.15 6.67 -1.10
N TRP A 195 -6.19 5.87 -0.60
CA TRP A 195 -4.93 5.58 -1.25
C TRP A 195 -4.63 4.08 -1.15
N HIS A 196 -3.90 3.55 -2.11
CA HIS A 196 -3.56 2.13 -2.15
C HIS A 196 -2.09 1.89 -2.53
N LEU A 197 -1.62 0.69 -2.20
CA LEU A 197 -0.32 0.19 -2.64
C LEU A 197 -0.42 -0.16 -4.14
N PRO A 198 0.42 0.43 -5.00
CA PRO A 198 0.29 0.25 -6.44
C PRO A 198 0.62 -1.16 -6.91
N SER A 199 -0.07 -1.60 -7.96
CA SER A 199 0.29 -2.79 -8.74
C SER A 199 1.44 -2.49 -9.72
N LYS A 200 2.01 -3.55 -10.30
CA LYS A 200 2.95 -3.42 -11.42
C LYS A 200 2.34 -2.67 -12.60
N ALA A 201 1.07 -2.92 -12.91
CA ALA A 201 0.37 -2.25 -14.01
C ALA A 201 0.21 -0.74 -13.77
N GLU A 202 0.00 -0.32 -12.54
CA GLU A 202 -0.07 1.11 -12.19
C GLU A 202 1.28 1.82 -12.32
N TRP A 203 2.37 1.17 -11.91
CA TRP A 203 3.72 1.65 -12.16
C TRP A 203 4.04 1.72 -13.67
N LYS A 204 3.64 0.70 -14.45
CA LYS A 204 3.80 0.72 -15.91
C LYS A 204 2.97 1.82 -16.58
N LYS A 205 1.78 2.13 -16.06
CA LYS A 205 0.95 3.23 -16.55
C LYS A 205 1.65 4.58 -16.36
N LEU A 206 2.22 4.80 -15.16
CA LEU A 206 3.05 5.97 -14.87
C LEU A 206 4.24 6.07 -15.84
N GLU A 207 5.02 4.98 -15.97
CA GLU A 207 6.18 4.90 -16.85
C GLU A 207 5.83 5.22 -18.31
N SER A 208 4.76 4.61 -18.82
CA SER A 208 4.32 4.81 -20.21
C SER A 208 3.90 6.25 -20.49
N PHE A 209 3.12 6.86 -19.55
CA PHE A 209 2.73 8.25 -19.69
C PHE A 209 3.95 9.17 -19.77
N VAL A 210 4.92 9.00 -18.88
CA VAL A 210 6.14 9.82 -18.86
C VAL A 210 6.95 9.60 -20.14
N ALA A 211 7.07 8.35 -20.62
CA ALA A 211 7.78 8.04 -21.85
C ALA A 211 7.12 8.67 -23.09
N ASP A 212 5.79 8.69 -23.15
CA ASP A 212 5.02 9.27 -24.26
C ASP A 212 5.14 10.82 -24.31
N GLU A 213 5.27 11.47 -23.14
CA GLU A 213 5.44 12.93 -23.05
C GLU A 213 6.88 13.38 -23.35
N LEU A 214 7.86 12.48 -23.22
CA LEU A 214 9.25 12.77 -23.52
C LEU A 214 9.52 12.61 -25.02
N ALA A 215 10.23 13.58 -25.60
CA ALA A 215 10.60 13.50 -27.01
C ALA A 215 11.41 12.24 -27.29
N PRO A 216 11.13 11.52 -28.40
CA PRO A 216 11.92 10.36 -28.79
C PRO A 216 13.40 10.75 -28.91
N VAL A 217 14.26 9.99 -28.28
CA VAL A 217 15.71 10.22 -28.39
C VAL A 217 16.30 9.10 -29.24
N GLU A 218 16.94 9.46 -30.34
CA GLU A 218 17.62 8.50 -31.21
C GLU A 218 18.74 7.77 -30.42
N GLY A 219 18.68 6.46 -30.34
CA GLY A 219 19.66 5.63 -29.67
C GLY A 219 19.48 4.14 -29.94
N ASN A 220 20.38 3.33 -29.41
CA ASN A 220 20.32 1.87 -29.53
C ASN A 220 19.10 1.34 -28.80
N VAL A 221 18.28 0.58 -29.51
CA VAL A 221 17.14 -0.16 -28.94
C VAL A 221 17.63 -1.50 -28.50
N TRP A 222 17.48 -1.84 -27.21
CA TRP A 222 17.67 -3.20 -26.75
C TRP A 222 16.32 -3.84 -26.42
N THR A 223 16.26 -5.15 -26.54
CA THR A 223 15.05 -5.93 -26.34
C THR A 223 15.26 -6.82 -25.13
N ASP A 224 14.31 -6.84 -24.19
CA ASP A 224 14.34 -7.81 -23.10
C ASP A 224 14.01 -9.23 -23.58
N ASP A 225 14.10 -10.20 -22.67
CA ASP A 225 13.83 -11.61 -22.96
C ASP A 225 12.37 -11.88 -23.36
N GLU A 226 11.48 -10.91 -23.11
CA GLU A 226 10.04 -10.95 -23.44
C GLU A 226 9.72 -10.27 -24.79
N GLY A 227 10.73 -9.69 -25.46
CA GLY A 227 10.58 -9.03 -26.75
C GLY A 227 10.15 -7.57 -26.69
N ASN A 228 10.08 -6.97 -25.48
CA ASN A 228 9.82 -5.54 -25.34
C ASN A 228 11.06 -4.76 -25.77
N LYS A 229 10.83 -3.75 -26.60
CA LYS A 229 11.91 -2.88 -27.09
C LYS A 229 12.07 -1.69 -26.15
N TYR A 230 13.25 -1.55 -25.58
CA TYR A 230 13.63 -0.38 -24.80
C TYR A 230 14.75 0.34 -25.53
N SER A 231 14.61 1.66 -25.73
CA SER A 231 15.78 2.43 -26.07
C SER A 231 16.50 2.79 -24.77
N ASP A 232 17.81 2.68 -24.75
CA ASP A 232 18.63 3.13 -23.62
C ASP A 232 18.29 4.56 -23.19
N LYS A 233 17.88 5.40 -24.11
CA LYS A 233 17.55 6.79 -23.89
C LYS A 233 16.12 6.97 -23.35
N ASP A 234 15.14 6.15 -23.76
CA ASP A 234 13.78 6.24 -23.24
C ASP A 234 13.72 5.83 -21.77
N CYS A 235 14.41 4.76 -21.40
CA CYS A 235 14.55 4.36 -19.99
C CYS A 235 15.26 5.43 -19.15
N LYS A 236 16.32 6.04 -19.68
CA LYS A 236 17.08 7.10 -19.01
C LYS A 236 16.27 8.37 -18.82
N ASN A 237 15.48 8.75 -19.81
CA ASN A 237 14.64 9.95 -19.72
C ASN A 237 13.53 9.79 -18.70
N VAL A 238 12.83 8.66 -18.65
CA VAL A 238 11.81 8.37 -17.62
C VAL A 238 12.42 8.38 -16.23
N TRP A 239 13.57 7.73 -16.05
CA TRP A 239 14.29 7.73 -14.79
C TRP A 239 14.65 9.16 -14.35
N SER A 240 15.24 9.95 -15.22
CA SER A 240 15.61 11.34 -14.93
C SER A 240 14.40 12.21 -14.61
N ALA A 241 13.32 12.08 -15.36
CA ALA A 241 12.11 12.87 -15.20
C ALA A 241 11.39 12.60 -13.86
N LEU A 242 11.57 11.42 -13.28
CA LEU A 242 10.95 10.99 -12.02
C LEU A 242 11.89 11.04 -10.80
N THR A 243 13.20 11.17 -11.00
CA THR A 243 14.17 11.13 -9.90
C THR A 243 14.58 12.53 -9.43
N GLY A 244 14.71 12.66 -8.11
CA GLY A 244 15.17 13.88 -7.46
C GLY A 244 16.62 14.27 -7.79
N LYS A 245 17.09 15.29 -7.11
CA LYS A 245 18.39 15.91 -7.39
C LYS A 245 19.58 14.96 -7.17
N LEU A 246 20.64 15.20 -7.95
CA LEU A 246 21.98 14.65 -7.74
C LEU A 246 22.70 15.56 -6.72
N ASP A 247 22.50 15.32 -5.45
CA ASP A 247 23.19 16.03 -4.38
C ASP A 247 23.65 15.07 -3.27
N ALA A 248 24.27 15.60 -2.24
CA ALA A 248 24.83 14.81 -1.15
C ALA A 248 23.81 13.97 -0.37
N ASP A 249 22.52 14.32 -0.42
CA ASP A 249 21.41 13.62 0.24
C ASP A 249 20.53 12.83 -0.75
N GLY A 250 20.76 12.99 -2.07
CA GLY A 250 20.07 12.34 -3.17
C GLY A 250 20.93 11.29 -3.89
N TRP A 251 20.70 11.16 -5.20
CA TRP A 251 21.48 10.28 -6.07
C TRP A 251 22.91 10.81 -6.16
N GLY A 252 23.86 10.12 -5.55
CA GLY A 252 25.28 10.47 -5.61
C GLY A 252 25.82 10.46 -7.05
N GLU A 253 26.90 11.16 -7.28
CA GLU A 253 27.67 11.01 -8.51
C GLU A 253 28.19 9.58 -8.57
N SER A 254 27.63 8.76 -9.46
CA SER A 254 28.21 7.45 -9.75
C SER A 254 29.34 7.63 -10.76
N GLY A 255 30.39 6.82 -10.67
CA GLY A 255 31.49 6.85 -11.66
C GLY A 255 31.04 6.72 -13.11
N MET A 256 29.79 6.31 -13.36
CA MET A 256 29.18 6.30 -14.70
C MET A 256 28.77 7.69 -15.21
N ILE A 257 28.54 8.67 -14.32
CA ILE A 257 28.33 10.08 -14.75
C ILE A 257 29.61 10.65 -15.31
N ASP A 258 30.77 10.26 -14.76
CA ASP A 258 32.09 10.65 -15.26
C ASP A 258 32.36 10.06 -16.66
N GLU A 259 31.84 8.84 -16.94
CA GLU A 259 31.97 8.19 -18.23
C GLU A 259 30.94 8.69 -19.28
N ASN A 260 29.79 9.22 -18.84
CA ASN A 260 28.76 9.76 -19.73
C ASN A 260 28.07 10.99 -19.11
N PRO A 261 28.70 12.18 -19.20
CA PRO A 261 28.18 13.41 -18.60
C PRO A 261 26.83 13.87 -19.20
N ASP A 262 26.43 13.35 -20.35
CA ASP A 262 25.12 13.66 -20.94
C ASP A 262 23.96 13.08 -20.13
N LEU A 263 24.22 12.05 -19.33
CA LEU A 263 23.23 11.46 -18.41
C LEU A 263 22.87 12.36 -17.25
N ALA A 264 23.80 13.25 -16.85
CA ALA A 264 23.55 14.26 -15.83
C ALA A 264 22.74 15.46 -16.34
N LYS A 265 22.66 15.63 -17.67
CA LYS A 265 22.05 16.80 -18.32
C LYS A 265 20.55 16.66 -18.61
N GLY A 266 19.96 15.48 -18.39
CA GLY A 266 18.53 15.26 -18.59
C GLY A 266 17.68 16.09 -17.62
N PRO A 267 16.41 16.41 -17.98
CA PRO A 267 15.52 17.06 -17.06
C PRO A 267 15.33 16.17 -15.80
N ARG A 268 15.52 16.78 -14.63
CA ARG A 268 15.37 16.11 -13.35
C ARG A 268 14.05 16.48 -12.72
N ASP A 269 13.37 15.45 -12.18
CA ASP A 269 12.15 15.62 -11.42
C ASP A 269 11.12 16.55 -12.11
N THR A 270 10.94 16.34 -13.41
CA THR A 270 10.07 17.18 -14.27
C THR A 270 8.65 17.24 -13.76
N TYR A 271 8.20 16.14 -13.12
CA TYR A 271 6.85 15.97 -12.60
C TYR A 271 6.75 16.23 -11.09
N GLY A 272 7.85 16.56 -10.40
CA GLY A 272 7.85 16.67 -8.96
C GLY A 272 7.66 15.34 -8.23
N PHE A 273 7.88 14.20 -8.91
CA PHE A 273 7.72 12.87 -8.32
C PHE A 273 8.82 12.53 -7.31
N ASN A 274 10.00 13.09 -7.48
CA ASN A 274 11.10 13.14 -6.53
C ASN A 274 11.50 11.76 -5.94
N VAL A 275 11.79 10.79 -6.77
CA VAL A 275 12.38 9.53 -6.30
C VAL A 275 13.78 9.78 -5.78
N ILE A 276 14.04 9.37 -4.54
CA ILE A 276 15.36 9.46 -3.88
C ILE A 276 15.88 8.07 -3.52
N PRO A 277 17.21 7.86 -3.47
CA PRO A 277 17.79 6.56 -3.11
C PRO A 277 17.69 6.35 -1.59
N ALA A 278 16.63 5.67 -1.14
CA ALA A 278 16.37 5.45 0.28
C ALA A 278 17.11 4.25 0.89
N GLY A 279 17.86 3.48 0.08
CA GLY A 279 18.48 2.24 0.53
C GLY A 279 17.46 1.14 0.82
N GLN A 280 17.89 0.13 1.56
CA GLN A 280 17.04 -0.98 2.01
C GLN A 280 17.54 -1.58 3.32
N CYS A 281 16.68 -2.32 4.01
CA CYS A 281 17.08 -3.22 5.08
C CYS A 281 17.12 -4.64 4.50
N TYR A 282 18.27 -5.29 4.53
CA TYR A 282 18.39 -6.68 4.09
C TYR A 282 17.73 -7.64 5.06
N GLN A 283 17.31 -8.79 4.58
CA GLN A 283 16.82 -9.89 5.43
C GLN A 283 17.86 -10.41 6.44
N SER A 284 19.15 -10.12 6.24
CA SER A 284 20.22 -10.43 7.19
C SER A 284 20.28 -9.51 8.39
N GLY A 285 19.47 -8.43 8.40
CA GLY A 285 19.49 -7.43 9.47
C GLY A 285 20.52 -6.33 9.30
N SER A 286 20.97 -6.07 8.08
CA SER A 286 21.88 -4.96 7.78
C SER A 286 21.22 -3.95 6.85
N PHE A 287 21.58 -2.69 7.00
CA PHE A 287 21.17 -1.65 6.07
C PHE A 287 22.14 -1.53 4.90
N GLU A 288 21.58 -1.28 3.74
CA GLU A 288 22.31 -0.85 2.58
C GLU A 288 22.34 0.68 2.52
N THR A 289 23.54 1.23 2.42
CA THR A 289 23.74 2.69 2.48
C THR A 289 23.10 3.38 1.28
N PRO A 290 22.23 4.37 1.44
CA PRO A 290 21.59 5.10 0.34
C PRO A 290 22.60 5.67 -0.67
N LYS A 291 23.75 6.13 -0.20
CA LYS A 291 24.80 6.77 -1.03
C LYS A 291 25.70 5.82 -1.80
N SER A 292 25.78 4.54 -1.42
CA SER A 292 26.60 3.53 -2.13
C SER A 292 25.82 2.83 -3.24
N GLN A 293 24.53 3.13 -3.33
CA GLN A 293 23.62 2.41 -4.21
C GLN A 293 23.04 3.33 -5.26
N SER A 294 23.25 2.91 -6.42
CA SER A 294 22.67 3.38 -7.64
C SER A 294 21.23 2.89 -7.81
N ARG A 295 20.52 2.50 -6.73
CA ARG A 295 19.19 1.89 -6.81
C ARG A 295 18.33 2.21 -5.59
N THR A 296 17.04 2.35 -5.81
CA THR A 296 16.00 2.30 -4.78
C THR A 296 14.86 1.40 -5.24
N ASP A 297 14.22 0.71 -4.33
CA ASP A 297 13.12 -0.21 -4.61
C ASP A 297 11.85 0.24 -3.87
N PHE A 298 10.71 0.13 -4.55
CA PHE A 298 9.39 0.31 -3.99
C PHE A 298 8.60 -0.99 -4.08
N TRP A 299 7.89 -1.34 -3.03
CA TRP A 299 6.96 -2.46 -3.09
C TRP A 299 5.86 -2.21 -4.11
N SER A 300 5.49 -3.25 -4.83
CA SER A 300 4.23 -3.36 -5.58
C SER A 300 3.39 -4.51 -5.01
N THR A 301 2.11 -4.58 -5.36
CA THR A 301 1.21 -5.62 -4.80
C THR A 301 1.42 -7.00 -5.36
N ASP A 302 2.34 -7.18 -6.29
CA ASP A 302 2.48 -8.41 -7.07
C ASP A 302 3.08 -9.55 -6.26
N GLN A 303 2.55 -10.75 -6.47
CA GLN A 303 3.22 -11.98 -6.05
C GLN A 303 4.22 -12.40 -7.14
N ALA A 304 5.44 -12.68 -6.76
CA ALA A 304 6.47 -13.22 -7.63
C ALA A 304 6.83 -14.67 -7.25
N THR A 305 7.55 -15.37 -8.11
CA THR A 305 7.89 -16.80 -7.93
C THR A 305 8.63 -17.09 -6.64
N TYR A 306 9.55 -16.21 -6.24
CA TYR A 306 10.42 -16.39 -5.05
C TYR A 306 10.22 -15.33 -3.98
N GLY A 307 9.19 -14.47 -4.09
CA GLY A 307 8.97 -13.38 -3.15
C GLY A 307 7.85 -12.46 -3.60
N ALA A 308 8.08 -11.15 -3.47
CA ALA A 308 7.15 -10.11 -3.87
C ALA A 308 7.73 -9.22 -4.97
N GLY A 309 6.85 -8.58 -5.75
CA GLY A 309 7.21 -7.66 -6.81
C GLY A 309 7.66 -6.31 -6.28
N THR A 310 8.58 -5.69 -6.97
CA THR A 310 8.99 -4.29 -6.76
C THR A 310 9.19 -3.61 -8.10
N VAL A 311 9.02 -2.29 -8.11
CA VAL A 311 9.63 -1.43 -9.11
C VAL A 311 10.93 -0.88 -8.54
N TYR A 312 11.98 -0.87 -9.31
CA TYR A 312 13.24 -0.27 -8.90
C TYR A 312 13.68 0.81 -9.87
N PHE A 313 14.27 1.85 -9.32
CA PHE A 313 14.94 2.91 -10.04
C PHE A 313 16.45 2.72 -9.87
N SER A 314 17.18 2.71 -10.96
CA SER A 314 18.61 2.45 -10.96
C SER A 314 19.36 3.53 -11.71
N ASN A 315 20.38 4.11 -11.09
CA ASN A 315 21.29 5.02 -11.78
C ASN A 315 22.41 4.25 -12.53
N MET A 316 22.63 2.98 -12.25
CA MET A 316 23.57 2.15 -13.01
C MET A 316 23.05 1.85 -14.43
N SER A 317 21.74 1.65 -14.59
CA SER A 317 21.09 1.46 -15.89
C SER A 317 20.32 2.68 -16.36
N TYR A 318 20.22 3.72 -15.53
CA TYR A 318 19.39 4.92 -15.74
C TYR A 318 17.97 4.58 -16.19
N GLY A 319 17.39 3.61 -15.55
CA GLY A 319 16.09 3.08 -15.92
C GLY A 319 15.29 2.54 -14.75
N LEU A 320 14.05 2.21 -15.05
CA LEU A 320 13.16 1.46 -14.18
C LEU A 320 13.21 -0.02 -14.55
N GLY A 321 12.91 -0.88 -13.58
CA GLY A 321 12.75 -2.29 -13.82
C GLY A 321 11.85 -2.93 -12.77
N TYR A 322 11.38 -4.13 -13.07
CA TYR A 322 10.44 -4.86 -12.24
C TYR A 322 11.07 -6.16 -11.75
N SER A 323 11.15 -6.33 -10.42
CA SER A 323 11.76 -7.54 -9.85
C SER A 323 10.91 -8.79 -10.05
N SER A 324 9.60 -8.64 -10.20
CA SER A 324 8.67 -9.75 -10.48
C SER A 324 9.02 -10.49 -11.77
N ASP A 325 9.58 -9.78 -12.76
CA ASP A 325 10.03 -10.36 -14.03
C ASP A 325 11.29 -11.26 -13.86
N LYS A 326 11.97 -11.12 -12.71
CA LYS A 326 13.17 -11.88 -12.33
C LYS A 326 12.95 -12.78 -11.09
N GLY A 327 11.70 -13.09 -10.75
CA GLY A 327 11.35 -13.96 -9.63
C GLY A 327 11.05 -13.25 -8.30
N GLY A 328 11.18 -11.93 -8.23
CA GLY A 328 10.82 -11.14 -7.07
C GLY A 328 11.95 -10.89 -6.06
N ILE A 329 11.61 -10.19 -4.99
CA ILE A 329 12.50 -9.88 -3.85
C ILE A 329 11.99 -10.55 -2.58
N GLN A 330 12.91 -10.89 -1.67
CA GLN A 330 12.56 -11.53 -0.41
C GLN A 330 11.65 -10.63 0.45
N VAL A 331 10.52 -11.19 0.87
CA VAL A 331 9.45 -10.52 1.63
C VAL A 331 9.88 -9.92 2.98
N LYS A 332 11.00 -10.37 3.53
CA LYS A 332 11.57 -9.88 4.79
C LYS A 332 12.40 -8.61 4.66
N ARG A 333 12.77 -8.20 3.44
CA ARG A 333 13.50 -6.95 3.22
C ARG A 333 12.64 -5.74 3.56
N GLY A 334 13.27 -4.71 4.09
CA GLY A 334 12.64 -3.40 4.27
C GLY A 334 12.88 -2.52 3.04
N LEU A 335 11.82 -2.12 2.35
CA LEU A 335 11.86 -1.28 1.16
C LEU A 335 10.88 -0.12 1.31
N SER A 336 11.03 0.91 0.48
CA SER A 336 10.13 2.06 0.45
C SER A 336 8.74 1.71 -0.08
N VAL A 337 7.76 2.53 0.27
CA VAL A 337 6.39 2.50 -0.24
C VAL A 337 6.05 3.87 -0.81
N ARG A 338 5.39 3.90 -1.95
CA ARG A 338 4.67 5.04 -2.50
C ARG A 338 3.24 4.66 -2.80
N CYS A 339 2.31 5.48 -2.34
CA CYS A 339 0.90 5.22 -2.56
C CYS A 339 0.39 6.01 -3.77
N VAL A 340 -0.62 5.44 -4.41
CA VAL A 340 -1.40 6.07 -5.48
C VAL A 340 -2.83 6.26 -4.99
N LYS A 341 -3.48 7.35 -5.39
CA LYS A 341 -4.87 7.67 -5.00
C LYS A 341 -5.85 6.72 -5.71
N ASP A 342 -6.94 6.33 -5.00
CA ASP A 342 -8.03 5.49 -5.51
C ASP A 342 -8.80 6.16 -6.65
#